data_7d3fe602a25bdfca9aa1228c20886fc5
#
_entry.id   7d3fe602a25bdfca9aa1228c20886fc5
#
_cell.length_a   1.000
_cell.length_b   1.000
_cell.length_c   1.000
_cell.angle_alpha   90.00
_cell.angle_beta   90.00
_cell.angle_gamma   90.00
#
_symmetry.space_group_name_H-M   'P 1'
#
loop_
_entity.id
_entity.type
_entity.pdbx_description
1 polymer ?
#
loop_
_entity_poly.entity_id
_entity_poly.type
_entity_poly.pdbx_seq_one_letter_code
_entity_poly.pdbx_strand_id
1 'polypeptide(L)'
;CGYCVDSVMHVCTFPAVGLPEAPRRLFQTRFEERKPHEPMAAKKSSPLKIIPLGGLDGIGKNMTVFECGDDMVLVDAGLMFPDDSQPGIDLVLPDYTYVLENEEKLRGIVVTHGHEDHTGSLPYLLQDLNNKVPIFSSKLTLGFIEGKLSEFRIRAPKFREVKGGSHVNLGGISLDFFSMTHSIPGALGVFIRTNQGTVMHTGDFKLDQTPIDGVTPDYAAISRFAKQGIDLLLSDSTNATVPGFTKSEAR
;
A
#
# COMPACT_ATOMS: atom_id res chain seq x y z
N CYS A 1 24.73 -9.40 8.31
CA CYS A 1 23.48 -9.00 7.67
C CYS A 1 22.56 -8.56 8.79
N GLY A 2 22.42 -7.22 8.97
CA GLY A 2 21.50 -6.66 9.95
C GLY A 2 20.08 -6.68 9.35
N TYR A 3 19.18 -7.37 10.00
CA TYR A 3 17.76 -7.35 9.64
C TYR A 3 17.19 -5.97 10.01
N CYS A 4 16.79 -5.16 9.01
CA CYS A 4 15.90 -4.04 9.25
C CYS A 4 14.48 -4.59 9.45
N VAL A 5 14.06 -4.66 10.69
CA VAL A 5 12.68 -5.01 11.08
C VAL A 5 12.14 -3.79 11.81
N ASP A 6 11.60 -2.82 11.07
CA ASP A 6 11.16 -1.59 11.73
C ASP A 6 10.01 -0.90 10.98
N SER A 7 8.79 -1.48 11.03
CA SER A 7 7.63 -0.79 10.47
C SER A 7 6.43 -0.81 11.39
N VAL A 8 6.02 0.37 11.84
CA VAL A 8 4.78 0.59 12.58
C VAL A 8 3.90 1.53 11.77
N MET A 9 2.69 1.09 11.46
CA MET A 9 1.74 1.92 10.71
C MET A 9 0.76 2.63 11.64
N HIS A 10 0.57 3.93 11.46
CA HIS A 10 -0.40 4.74 12.20
C HIS A 10 -1.56 5.16 11.31
N VAL A 11 -2.74 5.22 11.92
CA VAL A 11 -3.97 5.70 11.29
C VAL A 11 -4.20 7.14 11.71
N CYS A 12 -4.16 8.06 10.74
CA CYS A 12 -4.47 9.47 10.98
C CYS A 12 -5.75 9.87 10.23
N THR A 13 -6.74 10.35 10.97
CA THR A 13 -7.97 10.93 10.40
C THR A 13 -7.89 12.44 10.47
N PHE A 14 -8.16 13.13 9.37
CA PHE A 14 -8.21 14.57 9.32
C PHE A 14 -9.67 15.03 9.30
N PRO A 15 -10.08 15.98 10.20
CA PRO A 15 -11.38 16.64 10.04
C PRO A 15 -11.35 17.48 8.77
N ALA A 16 -12.46 17.50 8.04
CA ALA A 16 -12.62 18.36 6.86
C ALA A 16 -12.46 19.82 7.27
N VAL A 17 -11.31 20.41 6.99
CA VAL A 17 -11.07 21.84 7.22
C VAL A 17 -11.60 22.59 6.01
N GLY A 18 -12.70 23.31 6.19
CA GLY A 18 -13.20 24.24 5.19
C GLY A 18 -12.16 25.32 4.91
N LEU A 19 -11.60 25.31 3.70
CA LEU A 19 -10.72 26.38 3.24
C LEU A 19 -11.52 27.65 2.99
N PRO A 20 -11.03 28.83 3.40
CA PRO A 20 -11.69 30.08 3.09
C PRO A 20 -11.64 30.37 1.58
N GLU A 21 -12.75 30.85 1.03
CA GLU A 21 -12.85 31.25 -0.39
C GLU A 21 -11.81 32.32 -0.73
N ALA A 22 -10.90 31.98 -1.63
CA ALA A 22 -9.98 32.95 -2.22
C ALA A 22 -10.68 33.83 -3.26
N PRO A 23 -10.34 35.15 -3.39
CA PRO A 23 -11.01 36.04 -4.30
C PRO A 23 -10.76 35.67 -5.76
N ARG A 24 -11.84 35.49 -6.51
CA ARG A 24 -11.82 35.28 -7.97
C ARG A 24 -11.38 36.59 -8.66
N ARG A 25 -10.16 36.60 -9.24
CA ARG A 25 -9.85 37.45 -10.39
C ARG A 25 -8.80 36.82 -11.32
N LEU A 26 -9.25 36.61 -12.55
CA LEU A 26 -8.55 36.63 -13.85
C LEU A 26 -7.35 35.72 -14.10
N PHE A 27 -7.66 34.55 -14.70
CA PHE A 27 -6.98 34.13 -15.92
C PHE A 27 -7.96 33.24 -16.71
N GLN A 28 -8.57 33.79 -17.77
CA GLN A 28 -9.35 33.03 -18.73
C GLN A 28 -8.36 32.32 -19.68
N THR A 29 -8.05 31.06 -19.42
CA THR A 29 -7.58 30.12 -20.43
C THR A 29 -8.72 29.17 -20.74
N ARG A 30 -9.11 29.12 -22.04
CA ARG A 30 -10.12 28.22 -22.56
C ARG A 30 -9.71 26.77 -22.24
N PHE A 31 -10.36 26.17 -21.25
CA PHE A 31 -10.41 24.73 -21.11
C PHE A 31 -11.68 24.26 -21.82
N GLU A 32 -11.52 23.36 -22.79
CA GLU A 32 -12.64 22.65 -23.39
C GLU A 32 -13.35 21.85 -22.29
N GLU A 33 -14.63 22.16 -22.08
CA GLU A 33 -15.49 21.45 -21.16
C GLU A 33 -15.63 19.99 -21.62
N ARG A 34 -15.01 19.06 -20.91
CA ARG A 34 -15.35 17.65 -21.03
C ARG A 34 -16.79 17.48 -20.54
N LYS A 35 -17.65 16.91 -21.39
CA LYS A 35 -19.04 16.58 -21.06
C LYS A 35 -19.08 15.82 -19.73
N PRO A 36 -20.00 16.15 -18.81
CA PRO A 36 -20.17 15.39 -17.58
C PRO A 36 -20.52 13.94 -17.95
N HIS A 37 -19.82 13.00 -17.32
CA HIS A 37 -20.17 11.59 -17.40
C HIS A 37 -21.59 11.40 -16.85
N GLU A 38 -22.43 10.70 -17.60
CA GLU A 38 -23.76 10.29 -17.13
C GLU A 38 -23.60 9.52 -15.80
N PRO A 39 -24.47 9.81 -14.81
CA PRO A 39 -24.43 9.09 -13.54
C PRO A 39 -24.80 7.63 -13.80
N MET A 40 -23.86 6.73 -13.62
CA MET A 40 -24.15 5.31 -13.52
C MET A 40 -25.16 5.07 -12.40
N ALA A 41 -26.19 4.26 -12.70
CA ALA A 41 -27.25 3.91 -11.78
C ALA A 41 -26.67 3.57 -10.39
N ALA A 42 -27.17 4.23 -9.36
CA ALA A 42 -26.72 4.09 -7.99
C ALA A 42 -26.92 2.64 -7.48
N LYS A 43 -25.89 1.79 -7.62
CA LYS A 43 -25.75 0.60 -6.80
C LYS A 43 -25.73 1.07 -5.34
N LYS A 44 -26.46 0.37 -4.45
CA LYS A 44 -26.40 0.62 -2.99
C LYS A 44 -24.94 0.80 -2.62
N SER A 45 -24.60 1.96 -2.05
CA SER A 45 -23.22 2.29 -1.68
C SER A 45 -22.81 1.42 -0.49
N SER A 46 -22.04 0.37 -0.74
CA SER A 46 -21.39 -0.40 0.33
C SER A 46 -20.26 0.46 0.90
N PRO A 47 -20.07 0.51 2.22
CA PRO A 47 -18.99 1.27 2.82
C PRO A 47 -17.63 0.75 2.35
N LEU A 48 -16.61 1.63 2.30
CA LEU A 48 -15.22 1.19 2.24
C LEU A 48 -14.84 0.62 3.61
N LYS A 49 -14.48 -0.66 3.64
CA LYS A 49 -13.92 -1.31 4.82
C LYS A 49 -12.40 -1.32 4.70
N ILE A 50 -11.72 -0.97 5.77
CA ILE A 50 -10.29 -1.06 5.91
C ILE A 50 -10.02 -1.95 7.11
N ILE A 51 -9.41 -3.12 6.85
CA ILE A 51 -9.27 -4.17 7.85
C ILE A 51 -7.78 -4.50 7.96
N PRO A 52 -7.07 -3.92 8.95
CA PRO A 52 -5.70 -4.33 9.25
C PRO A 52 -5.72 -5.74 9.84
N LEU A 53 -5.01 -6.66 9.23
CA LEU A 53 -4.79 -8.01 9.72
C LEU A 53 -3.45 -8.12 10.48
N GLY A 54 -2.61 -7.09 10.35
CA GLY A 54 -1.35 -6.92 11.04
C GLY A 54 -0.73 -5.57 10.69
N GLY A 55 0.43 -5.26 11.30
CA GLY A 55 1.17 -4.02 11.03
C GLY A 55 0.67 -2.78 11.78
N LEU A 56 -0.33 -2.89 12.65
CA LEU A 56 -0.73 -1.82 13.54
C LEU A 56 -0.24 -2.09 14.97
N ASP A 57 0.17 -1.01 15.65
CA ASP A 57 0.62 -1.04 17.05
C ASP A 57 1.76 -2.06 17.31
N GLY A 58 2.56 -2.32 16.30
CA GLY A 58 3.66 -3.28 16.35
C GLY A 58 4.40 -3.37 15.02
N ILE A 59 5.57 -4.03 15.07
CA ILE A 59 6.43 -4.26 13.90
C ILE A 59 6.09 -5.61 13.27
N GLY A 60 6.08 -5.64 11.94
CA GLY A 60 5.88 -6.87 11.15
C GLY A 60 4.43 -7.25 10.91
N LYS A 61 4.23 -8.33 10.18
CA LYS A 61 2.91 -8.84 9.74
C LYS A 61 2.08 -7.81 8.97
N ASN A 62 2.74 -6.91 8.22
CA ASN A 62 2.01 -5.89 7.47
C ASN A 62 1.05 -6.54 6.48
N MET A 63 -0.24 -6.34 6.71
CA MET A 63 -1.31 -6.86 5.88
C MET A 63 -2.58 -6.06 6.12
N THR A 64 -3.09 -5.41 5.08
CA THR A 64 -4.31 -4.59 5.19
C THR A 64 -5.24 -4.88 4.03
N VAL A 65 -6.50 -5.17 4.34
CA VAL A 65 -7.58 -5.36 3.38
C VAL A 65 -8.30 -4.06 3.13
N PHE A 66 -8.55 -3.75 1.86
CA PHE A 66 -9.44 -2.69 1.39
C PHE A 66 -10.60 -3.33 0.63
N GLU A 67 -11.81 -3.27 1.19
CA GLU A 67 -13.00 -3.84 0.58
C GLU A 67 -14.05 -2.75 0.30
N CYS A 68 -14.55 -2.70 -0.92
CA CYS A 68 -15.63 -1.81 -1.32
C CYS A 68 -16.64 -2.58 -2.18
N GLY A 69 -17.77 -2.90 -1.61
CA GLY A 69 -18.80 -3.73 -2.25
C GLY A 69 -18.31 -5.16 -2.53
N ASP A 70 -18.29 -5.52 -3.81
CA ASP A 70 -17.88 -6.86 -4.27
C ASP A 70 -16.38 -6.92 -4.67
N ASP A 71 -15.63 -5.88 -4.40
CA ASP A 71 -14.21 -5.78 -4.75
C ASP A 71 -13.34 -5.61 -3.51
N MET A 72 -12.27 -6.38 -3.45
CA MET A 72 -11.30 -6.39 -2.37
C MET A 72 -9.88 -6.33 -2.93
N VAL A 73 -9.03 -5.55 -2.30
CA VAL A 73 -7.59 -5.47 -2.58
C VAL A 73 -6.84 -5.68 -1.28
N LEU A 74 -5.82 -6.51 -1.32
CA LEU A 74 -4.90 -6.71 -0.21
C LEU A 74 -3.64 -5.86 -0.46
N VAL A 75 -3.21 -5.12 0.55
CA VAL A 75 -1.94 -4.40 0.55
C VAL A 75 -1.02 -5.05 1.55
N ASP A 76 0.09 -5.54 1.04
CA ASP A 76 1.13 -6.31 1.70
C ASP A 76 0.64 -7.68 2.25
N ALA A 77 1.58 -8.58 2.45
CA ALA A 77 1.38 -9.91 3.01
C ALA A 77 2.65 -10.32 3.75
N GLY A 78 2.89 -9.64 4.87
CA GLY A 78 4.10 -9.76 5.65
C GLY A 78 4.04 -10.84 6.72
N LEU A 79 5.21 -11.22 7.22
CA LEU A 79 5.36 -12.03 8.43
C LEU A 79 6.02 -11.22 9.54
N MET A 80 6.09 -11.81 10.72
CA MET A 80 6.88 -11.32 11.84
C MET A 80 7.77 -12.46 12.35
N PHE A 81 8.99 -12.15 12.76
CA PHE A 81 9.82 -13.09 13.48
C PHE A 81 9.40 -13.11 14.96
N PRO A 82 9.36 -14.29 15.58
CA PRO A 82 9.00 -14.40 17.00
C PRO A 82 10.05 -13.73 17.89
N ASP A 83 9.62 -13.26 19.04
CA ASP A 83 10.49 -12.75 20.08
C ASP A 83 10.85 -13.85 21.13
N ASP A 84 11.67 -13.51 22.09
CA ASP A 84 12.15 -14.43 23.12
C ASP A 84 11.02 -15.03 23.99
N SER A 85 9.83 -14.46 23.99
CA SER A 85 8.66 -14.98 24.71
C SER A 85 7.97 -16.14 23.98
N GLN A 86 8.37 -16.44 22.73
CA GLN A 86 7.75 -17.42 21.84
C GLN A 86 8.72 -18.57 21.46
N PRO A 87 9.28 -19.33 22.42
CA PRO A 87 10.25 -20.37 22.14
C PRO A 87 9.62 -21.51 21.29
N GLY A 88 10.34 -21.94 20.24
CA GLY A 88 9.88 -23.01 19.34
C GLY A 88 8.94 -22.56 18.23
N ILE A 89 8.70 -21.26 18.11
CA ILE A 89 8.01 -20.67 16.96
C ILE A 89 9.06 -20.17 15.96
N ASP A 90 8.93 -20.54 14.70
CA ASP A 90 9.85 -20.09 13.65
C ASP A 90 9.37 -18.78 12.99
N LEU A 91 8.07 -18.65 12.76
CA LEU A 91 7.45 -17.52 12.07
C LEU A 91 6.08 -17.21 12.66
N VAL A 92 5.69 -15.94 12.63
CA VAL A 92 4.35 -15.49 13.01
C VAL A 92 3.68 -14.87 11.78
N LEU A 93 2.57 -15.45 11.38
CA LEU A 93 1.77 -14.97 10.25
C LEU A 93 0.59 -14.12 10.74
N PRO A 94 0.11 -13.16 9.93
CA PRO A 94 -1.16 -12.52 10.20
C PRO A 94 -2.30 -13.55 10.08
N ASP A 95 -3.39 -13.32 10.80
CA ASP A 95 -4.62 -14.09 10.58
C ASP A 95 -5.35 -13.54 9.33
N TYR A 96 -5.19 -14.23 8.21
CA TYR A 96 -5.80 -13.87 6.94
C TYR A 96 -7.10 -14.65 6.63
N THR A 97 -7.73 -15.24 7.65
CA THR A 97 -9.00 -15.97 7.51
C THR A 97 -10.05 -15.14 6.77
N TYR A 98 -10.15 -13.84 7.08
CA TYR A 98 -11.07 -12.93 6.38
C TYR A 98 -10.86 -12.89 4.87
N VAL A 99 -9.60 -12.95 4.42
CA VAL A 99 -9.27 -12.95 2.98
C VAL A 99 -9.73 -14.25 2.33
N LEU A 100 -9.53 -15.39 3.00
CA LEU A 100 -9.95 -16.71 2.51
C LEU A 100 -11.48 -16.83 2.44
N GLU A 101 -12.19 -16.36 3.46
CA GLU A 101 -13.66 -16.38 3.51
C GLU A 101 -14.33 -15.46 2.47
N ASN A 102 -13.60 -14.51 1.91
CA ASN A 102 -14.09 -13.54 0.92
C ASN A 102 -13.24 -13.55 -0.36
N GLU A 103 -12.57 -14.66 -0.68
CA GLU A 103 -11.61 -14.73 -1.79
C GLU A 103 -12.23 -14.40 -3.16
N GLU A 104 -13.54 -14.59 -3.32
CA GLU A 104 -14.27 -14.27 -4.56
C GLU A 104 -14.28 -12.76 -4.87
N LYS A 105 -14.10 -11.93 -3.83
CA LYS A 105 -13.97 -10.47 -3.96
C LYS A 105 -12.55 -10.03 -4.25
N LEU A 106 -11.54 -10.85 -3.98
CA LEU A 106 -10.13 -10.48 -4.08
C LEU A 106 -9.74 -10.25 -5.55
N ARG A 107 -9.43 -9.00 -5.89
CA ARG A 107 -9.05 -8.58 -7.27
C ARG A 107 -7.55 -8.53 -7.48
N GLY A 108 -6.77 -8.44 -6.41
CA GLY A 108 -5.32 -8.40 -6.50
C GLY A 108 -4.66 -8.16 -5.16
N ILE A 109 -3.36 -8.43 -5.14
CA ILE A 109 -2.47 -8.18 -4.02
C ILE A 109 -1.48 -7.11 -4.46
N VAL A 110 -1.37 -6.03 -3.71
CA VAL A 110 -0.35 -4.99 -3.87
C VAL A 110 0.75 -5.26 -2.87
N VAL A 111 2.00 -5.24 -3.29
CA VAL A 111 3.14 -5.33 -2.39
C VAL A 111 3.95 -4.05 -2.51
N THR A 112 4.08 -3.33 -1.41
CA THR A 112 4.74 -2.02 -1.38
C THR A 112 6.22 -2.12 -1.63
N HIS A 113 6.91 -3.09 -1.04
CA HIS A 113 8.34 -3.33 -1.22
C HIS A 113 8.73 -4.76 -0.79
N GLY A 114 10.02 -5.11 -0.91
CA GLY A 114 10.50 -6.49 -0.85
C GLY A 114 10.93 -7.01 0.52
N HIS A 115 10.69 -6.32 1.63
CA HIS A 115 11.04 -6.83 2.96
C HIS A 115 10.12 -7.97 3.42
N GLU A 116 10.61 -8.80 4.34
CA GLU A 116 9.91 -10.00 4.81
C GLU A 116 8.62 -9.67 5.55
N ASP A 117 8.59 -8.59 6.28
CA ASP A 117 7.41 -8.11 6.99
C ASP A 117 6.33 -7.53 6.08
N HIS A 118 6.58 -7.50 4.74
CA HIS A 118 5.63 -7.14 3.68
C HIS A 118 5.39 -8.26 2.66
N THR A 119 6.30 -9.25 2.56
CA THR A 119 6.21 -10.33 1.56
C THR A 119 6.16 -11.72 2.15
N GLY A 120 6.55 -11.87 3.41
CA GLY A 120 6.91 -13.17 3.98
C GLY A 120 5.76 -14.14 4.12
N SER A 121 4.51 -13.69 4.26
CA SER A 121 3.35 -14.58 4.31
C SER A 121 2.76 -14.93 2.94
N LEU A 122 3.23 -14.31 1.84
CA LEU A 122 2.74 -14.60 0.49
C LEU A 122 2.74 -16.09 0.13
N PRO A 123 3.81 -16.89 0.40
CA PRO A 123 3.79 -18.30 0.05
C PRO A 123 2.65 -19.06 0.74
N TYR A 124 2.41 -18.78 2.00
CA TYR A 124 1.35 -19.42 2.79
C TYR A 124 -0.03 -19.02 2.29
N LEU A 125 -0.28 -17.69 2.16
CA LEU A 125 -1.53 -17.18 1.63
C LEU A 125 -1.85 -17.73 0.24
N LEU A 126 -0.87 -17.79 -0.68
CA LEU A 126 -1.08 -18.29 -2.03
C LEU A 126 -1.31 -19.79 -2.11
N GLN A 127 -0.85 -20.58 -1.11
CA GLN A 127 -1.19 -22.00 -0.99
C GLN A 127 -2.64 -22.20 -0.54
N ASP A 128 -3.13 -21.33 0.34
CA ASP A 128 -4.47 -21.45 0.90
C ASP A 128 -5.56 -20.84 0.00
N LEU A 129 -5.19 -19.90 -0.89
CA LEU A 129 -6.11 -19.32 -1.88
C LEU A 129 -6.40 -20.31 -3.02
N ASN A 130 -7.70 -20.53 -3.29
CA ASN A 130 -8.14 -21.30 -4.46
C ASN A 130 -8.02 -20.48 -5.76
N ASN A 131 -8.25 -19.17 -5.67
CA ASN A 131 -8.22 -18.26 -6.80
C ASN A 131 -6.83 -17.66 -7.02
N LYS A 132 -6.39 -17.66 -8.28
CA LYS A 132 -5.13 -17.01 -8.67
C LYS A 132 -5.38 -15.56 -8.98
N VAL A 133 -4.98 -14.68 -8.05
CA VAL A 133 -5.06 -13.22 -8.23
C VAL A 133 -3.72 -12.63 -8.68
N PRO A 134 -3.72 -11.50 -9.43
CA PRO A 134 -2.47 -10.83 -9.80
C PRO A 134 -1.80 -10.18 -8.60
N ILE A 135 -0.45 -10.17 -8.62
CA ILE A 135 0.37 -9.42 -7.68
C ILE A 135 0.96 -8.20 -8.39
N PHE A 136 0.76 -7.04 -7.80
CA PHE A 136 1.24 -5.75 -8.29
C PHE A 136 2.38 -5.25 -7.39
N SER A 137 3.54 -4.99 -7.96
CA SER A 137 4.68 -4.41 -7.25
C SER A 137 5.74 -3.88 -8.22
N SER A 138 6.82 -3.31 -7.67
CA SER A 138 7.99 -2.93 -8.45
C SER A 138 8.71 -4.16 -8.99
N LYS A 139 9.46 -3.97 -10.08
CA LYS A 139 10.20 -5.06 -10.74
C LYS A 139 11.12 -5.82 -9.78
N LEU A 140 11.83 -5.09 -8.91
CA LEU A 140 12.75 -5.69 -7.95
C LEU A 140 12.00 -6.54 -6.93
N THR A 141 10.93 -6.02 -6.36
CA THR A 141 10.09 -6.73 -5.39
C THR A 141 9.47 -7.98 -6.00
N LEU A 142 8.97 -7.89 -7.24
CA LEU A 142 8.44 -9.07 -7.95
C LEU A 142 9.52 -10.16 -8.13
N GLY A 143 10.78 -9.77 -8.40
CA GLY A 143 11.88 -10.72 -8.48
C GLY A 143 12.16 -11.43 -7.16
N PHE A 144 12.12 -10.73 -6.03
CA PHE A 144 12.23 -11.36 -4.71
C PHE A 144 11.08 -12.31 -4.42
N ILE A 145 9.84 -11.89 -4.72
CA ILE A 145 8.65 -12.74 -4.56
C ILE A 145 8.78 -14.00 -5.42
N GLU A 146 9.22 -13.89 -6.68
CA GLU A 146 9.41 -15.04 -7.58
C GLU A 146 10.42 -16.03 -7.03
N GLY A 147 11.58 -15.54 -6.53
CA GLY A 147 12.59 -16.37 -5.88
C GLY A 147 12.02 -17.13 -4.69
N LYS A 148 11.34 -16.41 -3.78
CA LYS A 148 10.69 -17.00 -2.61
C LYS A 148 9.65 -18.07 -2.99
N LEU A 149 8.74 -17.78 -3.91
CA LEU A 149 7.73 -18.74 -4.35
C LEU A 149 8.36 -19.99 -4.97
N SER A 150 9.50 -19.85 -5.67
CA SER A 150 10.26 -20.97 -6.22
C SER A 150 10.79 -21.91 -5.12
N GLU A 151 11.29 -21.36 -4.01
CA GLU A 151 11.75 -22.13 -2.85
C GLU A 151 10.61 -22.98 -2.25
N PHE A 152 9.41 -22.41 -2.18
CA PHE A 152 8.19 -23.10 -1.74
C PHE A 152 7.56 -24.00 -2.81
N ARG A 153 8.13 -24.07 -4.02
CA ARG A 153 7.58 -24.80 -5.18
C ARG A 153 6.18 -24.36 -5.57
N ILE A 154 5.86 -23.11 -5.34
CA ILE A 154 4.58 -22.50 -5.71
C ILE A 154 4.73 -21.91 -7.11
N ARG A 155 3.80 -22.24 -8.00
CA ARG A 155 3.77 -21.61 -9.32
C ARG A 155 3.39 -20.14 -9.15
N ALA A 156 4.27 -19.25 -9.58
CA ALA A 156 4.04 -17.81 -9.51
C ALA A 156 2.68 -17.41 -10.12
N PRO A 157 1.90 -16.56 -9.44
CA PRO A 157 0.69 -15.98 -9.98
C PRO A 157 1.05 -15.00 -11.11
N LYS A 158 0.05 -14.32 -11.65
CA LYS A 158 0.28 -13.30 -12.67
C LYS A 158 0.89 -12.05 -12.05
N PHE A 159 2.18 -11.84 -12.28
CA PHE A 159 2.86 -10.62 -11.89
C PHE A 159 2.49 -9.43 -12.79
N ARG A 160 2.33 -8.28 -12.17
CA ARG A 160 2.04 -7.00 -12.80
C ARG A 160 3.02 -5.95 -12.27
N GLU A 161 3.99 -5.63 -13.09
CA GLU A 161 4.94 -4.57 -12.75
C GLU A 161 4.23 -3.21 -12.72
N VAL A 162 4.45 -2.48 -11.61
CA VAL A 162 4.00 -1.09 -11.41
C VAL A 162 5.17 -0.26 -10.88
N LYS A 163 5.08 1.04 -11.08
CA LYS A 163 6.08 2.03 -10.63
C LYS A 163 5.38 3.34 -10.27
N GLY A 164 6.09 4.28 -9.72
CA GLY A 164 5.56 5.63 -9.51
C GLY A 164 4.91 6.19 -10.77
N GLY A 165 3.70 6.69 -10.66
CA GLY A 165 2.85 7.14 -11.76
C GLY A 165 2.00 6.06 -12.43
N SER A 166 2.15 4.77 -12.08
CA SER A 166 1.25 3.72 -12.57
C SER A 166 -0.15 3.88 -11.98
N HIS A 167 -1.15 3.52 -12.80
CA HIS A 167 -2.56 3.51 -12.42
C HIS A 167 -3.19 2.15 -12.73
N VAL A 168 -3.97 1.61 -11.80
CA VAL A 168 -4.65 0.32 -11.94
C VAL A 168 -6.07 0.43 -11.41
N ASN A 169 -7.04 -0.13 -12.16
CA ASN A 169 -8.42 -0.26 -11.71
C ASN A 169 -8.72 -1.73 -11.41
N LEU A 170 -9.22 -2.00 -10.23
CA LEU A 170 -9.60 -3.32 -9.73
C LEU A 170 -11.08 -3.29 -9.27
N GLY A 171 -11.98 -3.39 -10.24
CA GLY A 171 -13.40 -3.22 -9.99
C GLY A 171 -13.75 -1.79 -9.57
N GLY A 172 -14.35 -1.64 -8.40
CA GLY A 172 -14.70 -0.34 -7.80
C GLY A 172 -13.55 0.35 -7.06
N ILE A 173 -12.36 -0.26 -7.03
CA ILE A 173 -11.17 0.26 -6.34
C ILE A 173 -10.14 0.71 -7.38
N SER A 174 -9.69 1.94 -7.27
CA SER A 174 -8.71 2.58 -8.17
C SER A 174 -7.43 2.83 -7.39
N LEU A 175 -6.29 2.42 -7.95
CA LEU A 175 -4.98 2.51 -7.33
C LEU A 175 -4.06 3.40 -8.16
N ASP A 176 -3.46 4.41 -7.54
CA ASP A 176 -2.37 5.20 -8.11
C ASP A 176 -1.11 5.00 -7.28
N PHE A 177 -0.04 4.57 -7.92
CA PHE A 177 1.23 4.30 -7.27
C PHE A 177 2.14 5.52 -7.31
N PHE A 178 2.92 5.72 -6.24
CA PHE A 178 3.94 6.75 -6.18
C PHE A 178 5.23 6.20 -5.56
N SER A 179 6.36 6.72 -5.99
CA SER A 179 7.65 6.29 -5.48
C SER A 179 7.89 6.81 -4.08
N MET A 180 8.42 5.94 -3.23
CA MET A 180 8.92 6.26 -1.89
C MET A 180 10.38 5.83 -1.77
N THR A 181 11.13 6.46 -0.87
CA THR A 181 12.48 6.02 -0.52
C THR A 181 12.43 5.21 0.77
N HIS A 182 13.16 4.10 0.77
CA HIS A 182 13.32 3.22 1.90
C HIS A 182 14.71 2.56 1.86
N SER A 183 15.02 1.67 2.81
CA SER A 183 16.30 0.92 2.81
C SER A 183 16.44 -0.09 1.67
N ILE A 184 15.38 -0.33 0.91
CA ILE A 184 15.33 -1.17 -0.28
C ILE A 184 14.84 -0.36 -1.49
N PRO A 185 15.48 -0.47 -2.67
CA PRO A 185 15.04 0.24 -3.87
C PRO A 185 13.67 -0.20 -4.37
N GLY A 186 12.95 0.72 -4.99
CA GLY A 186 11.65 0.44 -5.63
C GLY A 186 10.48 0.36 -4.65
N ALA A 187 10.60 0.93 -3.45
CA ALA A 187 9.49 1.08 -2.54
C ALA A 187 8.39 1.98 -3.11
N LEU A 188 7.15 1.60 -2.89
CA LEU A 188 5.96 2.25 -3.43
C LEU A 188 4.98 2.59 -2.31
N GLY A 189 4.43 3.81 -2.38
CA GLY A 189 3.17 4.12 -1.74
C GLY A 189 2.01 3.94 -2.71
N VAL A 190 0.79 3.84 -2.20
CA VAL A 190 -0.41 3.68 -3.01
C VAL A 190 -1.52 4.62 -2.53
N PHE A 191 -2.12 5.33 -3.47
CA PHE A 191 -3.31 6.14 -3.27
C PHE A 191 -4.52 5.36 -3.77
N ILE A 192 -5.41 5.01 -2.86
CA ILE A 192 -6.56 4.14 -3.07
C ILE A 192 -7.81 5.00 -3.13
N ARG A 193 -8.55 4.90 -4.23
CA ARG A 193 -9.81 5.64 -4.41
C ARG A 193 -10.95 4.68 -4.63
N THR A 194 -12.06 5.01 -3.99
CA THR A 194 -13.35 4.36 -4.16
C THR A 194 -14.44 5.43 -4.28
N ASN A 195 -15.67 5.02 -4.53
CA ASN A 195 -16.82 5.92 -4.47
C ASN A 195 -17.23 6.30 -3.02
N GLN A 196 -16.53 5.77 -2.02
CA GLN A 196 -16.81 6.00 -0.59
C GLN A 196 -15.75 6.85 0.11
N GLY A 197 -14.59 7.02 -0.51
CA GLY A 197 -13.48 7.78 0.06
C GLY A 197 -12.15 7.42 -0.54
N THR A 198 -11.14 8.11 -0.06
CA THR A 198 -9.76 8.07 -0.51
C THR A 198 -8.83 7.74 0.63
N VAL A 199 -7.92 6.82 0.39
CA VAL A 199 -6.91 6.40 1.37
C VAL A 199 -5.53 6.55 0.76
N MET A 200 -4.60 7.11 1.50
CA MET A 200 -3.19 7.12 1.16
C MET A 200 -2.46 6.16 2.09
N HIS A 201 -1.80 5.17 1.50
CA HIS A 201 -0.95 4.20 2.20
C HIS A 201 0.49 4.45 1.77
N THR A 202 1.35 4.82 2.71
CA THR A 202 2.73 5.21 2.38
C THR A 202 3.63 4.03 2.04
N GLY A 203 3.29 2.82 2.48
CA GLY A 203 4.29 1.79 2.69
C GLY A 203 5.31 2.26 3.72
N ASP A 204 6.43 1.57 3.80
CA ASP A 204 7.56 2.01 4.60
C ASP A 204 8.33 3.10 3.90
N PHE A 205 8.77 4.09 4.65
CA PHE A 205 9.50 5.18 4.05
C PHE A 205 10.50 5.87 4.97
N LYS A 206 11.47 6.48 4.35
CA LYS A 206 12.21 7.61 4.89
C LYS A 206 12.29 8.70 3.81
N LEU A 207 12.30 9.96 4.22
CA LEU A 207 12.35 11.07 3.26
C LEU A 207 13.81 11.38 2.87
N ASP A 208 14.46 10.42 2.21
CA ASP A 208 15.83 10.57 1.74
C ASP A 208 15.89 11.42 0.47
N GLN A 209 16.67 12.51 0.50
CA GLN A 209 16.84 13.43 -0.64
C GLN A 209 18.00 13.04 -1.54
N THR A 210 18.86 12.10 -1.09
CA THR A 210 20.04 11.63 -1.80
C THR A 210 20.13 10.10 -1.77
N PRO A 211 19.06 9.39 -2.25
CA PRO A 211 19.04 7.94 -2.26
C PRO A 211 20.10 7.38 -3.24
N ILE A 212 20.55 6.15 -2.98
CA ILE A 212 21.60 5.50 -3.79
C ILE A 212 21.15 5.30 -5.24
N ASP A 213 19.89 4.96 -5.46
CA ASP A 213 19.30 4.72 -6.79
C ASP A 213 18.89 6.01 -7.52
N GLY A 214 19.02 7.17 -6.86
CA GLY A 214 18.63 8.47 -7.40
C GLY A 214 17.12 8.71 -7.48
N VAL A 215 16.29 7.78 -7.02
CA VAL A 215 14.82 7.92 -7.05
C VAL A 215 14.33 8.52 -5.73
N THR A 216 14.07 9.81 -5.72
CA THR A 216 13.51 10.53 -4.55
C THR A 216 12.03 10.23 -4.37
N PRO A 217 11.45 10.50 -3.17
CA PRO A 217 10.02 10.42 -2.98
C PRO A 217 9.27 11.30 -3.99
N ASP A 218 8.16 10.81 -4.52
CA ASP A 218 7.35 11.56 -5.49
C ASP A 218 6.46 12.61 -4.78
N TYR A 219 7.10 13.67 -4.31
CA TYR A 219 6.41 14.80 -3.65
C TYR A 219 5.34 15.46 -4.54
N ALA A 220 5.53 15.41 -5.86
CA ALA A 220 4.57 15.97 -6.80
C ALA A 220 3.27 15.15 -6.81
N ALA A 221 3.38 13.81 -6.81
CA ALA A 221 2.23 12.93 -6.69
C ALA A 221 1.54 13.11 -5.33
N ILE A 222 2.30 13.10 -4.23
CA ILE A 222 1.78 13.32 -2.87
C ILE A 222 1.01 14.63 -2.79
N SER A 223 1.59 15.74 -3.28
CA SER A 223 0.93 17.06 -3.29
C SER A 223 -0.34 17.06 -4.14
N ARG A 224 -0.33 16.37 -5.28
CA ARG A 224 -1.50 16.23 -6.16
C ARG A 224 -2.62 15.46 -5.48
N PHE A 225 -2.32 14.35 -4.81
CA PHE A 225 -3.30 13.56 -4.06
C PHE A 225 -3.84 14.33 -2.86
N ALA A 226 -3.00 15.05 -2.12
CA ALA A 226 -3.42 15.92 -1.02
C ALA A 226 -4.42 16.99 -1.48
N LYS A 227 -4.22 17.57 -2.67
CA LYS A 227 -5.16 18.54 -3.27
C LYS A 227 -6.49 17.91 -3.69
N GLN A 228 -6.51 16.62 -4.02
CA GLN A 228 -7.75 15.89 -4.35
C GLN A 228 -8.56 15.56 -3.09
N GLY A 229 -7.93 15.56 -1.94
CA GLY A 229 -8.47 15.17 -0.64
C GLY A 229 -8.03 13.75 -0.27
N ILE A 230 -7.65 13.58 0.99
CA ILE A 230 -7.29 12.30 1.60
C ILE A 230 -8.17 12.17 2.84
N ASP A 231 -9.06 11.17 2.84
CA ASP A 231 -9.94 10.92 3.98
C ASP A 231 -9.22 10.16 5.10
N LEU A 232 -8.26 9.30 4.73
CA LEU A 232 -7.48 8.51 5.65
C LEU A 232 -6.02 8.38 5.17
N LEU A 233 -5.08 8.61 6.09
CA LEU A 233 -3.65 8.33 5.89
C LEU A 233 -3.25 7.14 6.76
N LEU A 234 -2.74 6.09 6.11
CA LEU A 234 -2.01 4.98 6.73
C LEU A 234 -0.52 5.24 6.49
N SER A 235 0.20 5.56 7.54
CA SER A 235 1.60 5.98 7.46
C SER A 235 2.50 5.11 8.31
N ASP A 236 3.65 4.73 7.77
CA ASP A 236 4.77 4.30 8.58
C ASP A 236 5.07 5.34 9.67
N SER A 237 5.31 4.87 10.87
CA SER A 237 5.62 5.70 12.03
C SER A 237 6.78 5.13 12.86
N THR A 238 7.57 4.28 12.25
CA THR A 238 8.79 3.74 12.84
C THR A 238 9.68 4.87 13.32
N ASN A 239 10.18 4.75 14.54
CA ASN A 239 10.99 5.78 15.20
C ASN A 239 10.33 7.16 15.34
N ALA A 240 9.02 7.30 15.19
CA ALA A 240 8.33 8.60 15.27
C ALA A 240 8.55 9.32 16.62
N THR A 241 8.85 8.58 17.69
CA THR A 241 9.14 9.12 19.01
C THR A 241 10.63 9.32 19.30
N VAL A 242 11.52 8.90 18.36
CA VAL A 242 12.98 9.02 18.52
C VAL A 242 13.42 10.40 18.03
N PRO A 243 14.06 11.23 18.88
CA PRO A 243 14.54 12.54 18.46
C PRO A 243 15.62 12.45 17.38
N GLY A 244 15.56 13.33 16.39
CA GLY A 244 16.58 13.42 15.35
C GLY A 244 16.03 13.22 13.95
N PHE A 245 16.87 12.70 13.07
CA PHE A 245 16.53 12.38 11.68
C PHE A 245 17.33 11.19 11.18
N THR A 246 16.75 10.45 10.24
CA THR A 246 17.40 9.31 9.61
C THR A 246 18.43 9.78 8.60
N LYS A 247 19.63 9.16 8.62
CA LYS A 247 20.69 9.46 7.65
C LYS A 247 20.31 8.91 6.26
N SER A 248 20.86 9.54 5.20
CA SER A 248 20.75 9.00 3.84
C SER A 248 21.43 7.63 3.73
N GLU A 249 20.88 6.75 2.88
CA GLU A 249 21.49 5.45 2.53
C GLU A 249 22.83 5.61 1.76
N ALA A 250 23.06 6.77 1.16
CA ALA A 250 24.30 7.06 0.43
C ALA A 250 25.50 7.41 1.33
N ARG A 251 25.39 7.31 2.66
CA ARG A 251 26.46 7.67 3.61
C ARG A 251 26.95 6.51 4.42
#